data_632a3538d0175e3cf9f6b0d85de7939a
#
_entry.id   632a3538d0175e3cf9f6b0d85de7939a
#
_cell.length_a   1.000
_cell.length_b   1.000
_cell.length_c   1.000
_cell.angle_alpha   90.00
_cell.angle_beta   90.00
_cell.angle_gamma   90.00
#
_symmetry.space_group_name_H-M   'P 1'
#
loop_
_entity.id
_entity.type
_entity.pdbx_description
1 polymer ?
#
loop_
_entity_poly.entity_id
_entity_poly.type
_entity_poly.pdbx_seq_one_letter_code
_entity_poly.pdbx_strand_id
1 'polypeptide(L)'
;MPGAEQRGRAPDAGDSARLRARLERWQLQSDGPAFTTASSLMQPVLFDVGDARLPAMLKLAMASAAGDEERAGFALQRWWDGRGAAEVYRHDDDAVLLERARGRRSLAAMSLGPSAADDDHALRLLCRAVASLHEPRASPPPALVPLDSWFGGLFAHADDLGGSFLRGADLAAELLDEQVEPVPLHGDIHHGNVLDFDRRGWLAIDPKGLLGAAEFDYANMLCNPSRAHAADQQRLRRRVQTVSLASEIETDRLLRWTIAWTALSATWFATDDGIGSADAVATLAIGDAATRILLDGSA
;
A
#
# COMPACT_ATOMS: atom_id res chain seq x y z
N MET A 1 -3.67 -6.59 -2.69
CA MET A 1 -2.75 -6.65 -3.85
C MET A 1 -1.53 -7.49 -3.50
N PRO A 2 -1.13 -8.50 -4.30
CA PRO A 2 0.01 -9.34 -3.99
C PRO A 2 1.29 -8.52 -4.00
N GLY A 3 2.14 -8.79 -2.99
CA GLY A 3 3.45 -8.18 -2.85
C GLY A 3 4.39 -8.45 -4.01
N ALA A 4 5.27 -7.51 -4.20
CA ALA A 4 6.31 -7.29 -5.16
C ALA A 4 7.04 -8.53 -5.71
N GLU A 5 6.50 -9.18 -6.74
CA GLU A 5 7.27 -9.95 -7.74
C GLU A 5 6.51 -10.15 -9.06
N GLN A 6 5.46 -9.40 -9.34
CA GLN A 6 4.97 -9.33 -10.72
C GLN A 6 5.84 -8.34 -11.50
N ARG A 7 6.90 -8.84 -12.13
CA ARG A 7 7.49 -8.15 -13.29
C ARG A 7 6.33 -7.91 -14.24
N GLY A 8 5.99 -6.64 -14.43
CA GLY A 8 4.84 -6.24 -15.22
C GLY A 8 4.88 -6.91 -16.59
N ARG A 9 3.75 -7.48 -17.01
CA ARG A 9 3.58 -8.04 -18.35
C ARG A 9 3.71 -6.91 -19.38
N ALA A 10 4.20 -7.20 -20.57
CA ALA A 10 4.15 -6.25 -21.67
C ALA A 10 2.69 -5.88 -22.00
N PRO A 11 2.39 -4.58 -22.28
CA PRO A 11 1.07 -4.13 -22.67
C PRO A 11 0.55 -4.87 -23.91
N ASP A 12 -0.75 -5.13 -23.95
CA ASP A 12 -1.40 -5.64 -25.17
C ASP A 12 -1.56 -4.53 -26.24
N ALA A 13 -2.19 -4.85 -27.37
CA ALA A 13 -2.35 -3.90 -28.48
C ALA A 13 -3.26 -2.70 -28.10
N GLY A 14 -4.32 -2.94 -27.32
CA GLY A 14 -5.25 -1.91 -26.85
C GLY A 14 -4.58 -0.96 -25.85
N ASP A 15 -3.88 -1.53 -24.86
CA ASP A 15 -3.11 -0.78 -23.89
C ASP A 15 -2.00 0.03 -24.54
N SER A 16 -1.31 -0.54 -25.54
CA SER A 16 -0.29 0.16 -26.32
C SER A 16 -0.86 1.34 -27.12
N ALA A 17 -2.11 1.24 -27.60
CA ALA A 17 -2.78 2.34 -28.30
C ALA A 17 -3.17 3.45 -27.31
N ARG A 18 -3.74 3.12 -26.14
CA ARG A 18 -4.05 4.10 -25.08
C ARG A 18 -2.81 4.84 -24.63
N LEU A 19 -1.70 4.12 -24.43
CA LEU A 19 -0.43 4.67 -24.02
C LEU A 19 0.11 5.66 -25.05
N ARG A 20 0.15 5.29 -26.35
CA ARG A 20 0.59 6.19 -27.43
C ARG A 20 -0.23 7.48 -27.48
N ALA A 21 -1.56 7.38 -27.43
CA ALA A 21 -2.44 8.55 -27.43
C ALA A 21 -2.14 9.49 -26.24
N ARG A 22 -1.83 8.94 -25.06
CA ARG A 22 -1.49 9.74 -23.88
C ARG A 22 -0.11 10.36 -24.01
N LEU A 23 0.89 9.64 -24.51
CA LEU A 23 2.24 10.17 -24.76
C LEU A 23 2.20 11.36 -25.74
N GLU A 24 1.45 11.22 -26.84
CA GLU A 24 1.24 12.29 -27.82
C GLU A 24 0.54 13.51 -27.20
N ARG A 25 -0.61 13.27 -26.51
CA ARG A 25 -1.39 14.35 -25.89
C ARG A 25 -0.60 15.16 -24.86
N TRP A 26 0.24 14.49 -24.08
CA TRP A 26 1.03 15.13 -23.04
C TRP A 26 2.46 15.48 -23.48
N GLN A 27 2.80 15.25 -24.74
CA GLN A 27 4.12 15.52 -25.33
C GLN A 27 5.25 14.88 -24.50
N LEU A 28 5.10 13.59 -24.19
CA LEU A 28 6.05 12.82 -23.40
C LEU A 28 6.92 11.96 -24.32
N GLN A 29 8.20 11.84 -23.97
CA GLN A 29 9.13 10.93 -24.63
C GLN A 29 9.30 9.67 -23.78
N SER A 30 9.13 8.47 -24.36
CA SER A 30 9.41 7.20 -23.69
C SER A 30 10.88 7.11 -23.25
N ASP A 31 11.11 6.64 -22.02
CA ASP A 31 12.45 6.46 -21.42
C ASP A 31 12.58 5.07 -20.76
N GLY A 32 12.19 4.04 -21.51
CA GLY A 32 12.22 2.65 -21.12
C GLY A 32 11.00 1.87 -21.60
N PRO A 33 10.94 0.55 -21.36
CA PRO A 33 9.80 -0.26 -21.73
C PRO A 33 8.57 0.04 -20.85
N ALA A 34 7.38 -0.02 -21.46
CA ALA A 34 6.12 -0.02 -20.73
C ALA A 34 5.86 -1.38 -20.10
N PHE A 35 5.12 -1.40 -18.99
CA PHE A 35 4.69 -2.61 -18.30
C PHE A 35 3.32 -2.43 -17.66
N THR A 36 2.60 -3.53 -17.41
CA THR A 36 1.33 -3.53 -16.70
C THR A 36 1.49 -4.06 -15.29
N THR A 37 0.74 -3.50 -14.36
CA THR A 37 0.43 -4.07 -13.05
C THR A 37 -1.00 -4.62 -13.07
N ALA A 38 -1.52 -5.12 -11.96
CA ALA A 38 -2.91 -5.60 -11.87
C ALA A 38 -3.93 -4.49 -12.18
N SER A 39 -3.62 -3.23 -11.84
CA SER A 39 -4.54 -2.09 -11.87
C SER A 39 -4.14 -1.00 -12.85
N SER A 40 -2.90 -1.00 -13.35
CA SER A 40 -2.33 0.13 -14.10
C SER A 40 -1.39 -0.28 -15.22
N LEU A 41 -1.35 0.59 -16.22
CA LEU A 41 -0.36 0.59 -17.28
C LEU A 41 0.69 1.66 -16.98
N MET A 42 1.95 1.28 -16.93
CA MET A 42 3.09 2.08 -16.47
C MET A 42 4.08 2.34 -17.62
N GLN A 43 4.52 3.58 -17.77
CA GLN A 43 5.53 3.96 -18.76
C GLN A 43 6.54 4.94 -18.17
N PRO A 44 7.82 4.57 -18.06
CA PRO A 44 8.88 5.54 -17.79
C PRO A 44 8.99 6.54 -18.95
N VAL A 45 9.04 7.83 -18.61
CA VAL A 45 9.07 8.92 -19.60
C VAL A 45 10.04 10.01 -19.20
N LEU A 46 10.36 10.85 -20.20
CA LEU A 46 10.96 12.16 -20.02
C LEU A 46 9.93 13.20 -20.45
N PHE A 47 9.84 14.34 -19.73
CA PHE A 47 9.02 15.47 -20.12
C PHE A 47 9.75 16.80 -19.93
N ASP A 48 9.40 17.78 -20.74
CA ASP A 48 10.07 19.06 -20.74
C ASP A 48 9.41 20.03 -19.76
N VAL A 49 10.23 20.68 -18.92
CA VAL A 49 9.82 21.76 -18.00
C VAL A 49 10.76 22.95 -18.24
N GLY A 50 10.31 23.94 -19.02
CA GLY A 50 11.19 24.97 -19.53
C GLY A 50 12.32 24.38 -20.36
N ASP A 51 13.56 24.70 -20.03
CA ASP A 51 14.75 24.18 -20.72
C ASP A 51 15.24 22.83 -20.12
N ALA A 52 14.61 22.35 -19.06
CA ALA A 52 14.99 21.09 -18.39
C ALA A 52 14.13 19.92 -18.85
N ARG A 53 14.76 18.75 -18.96
CA ARG A 53 14.09 17.48 -19.24
C ARG A 53 14.11 16.61 -17.99
N LEU A 54 12.92 16.32 -17.43
CA LEU A 54 12.76 15.61 -16.18
C LEU A 54 12.27 14.17 -16.41
N PRO A 55 12.82 13.20 -15.67
CA PRO A 55 12.31 11.84 -15.67
C PRO A 55 11.03 11.75 -14.85
N ALA A 56 10.02 11.10 -15.42
CA ALA A 56 8.73 10.87 -14.79
C ALA A 56 8.22 9.45 -15.04
N MET A 57 7.15 9.06 -14.33
CA MET A 57 6.41 7.84 -14.54
C MET A 57 4.99 8.19 -14.96
N LEU A 58 4.62 7.83 -16.18
CA LEU A 58 3.23 7.89 -16.63
C LEU A 58 2.51 6.63 -16.12
N LYS A 59 1.40 6.81 -15.41
CA LYS A 59 0.53 5.76 -14.90
C LYS A 59 -0.88 5.97 -15.46
N LEU A 60 -1.44 4.96 -16.13
CA LEU A 60 -2.81 4.94 -16.62
C LEU A 60 -3.58 3.85 -15.88
N ALA A 61 -4.75 4.20 -15.34
CA ALA A 61 -5.64 3.21 -14.73
C ALA A 61 -6.16 2.22 -15.79
N MET A 62 -6.26 0.94 -15.42
CA MET A 62 -6.89 -0.07 -16.28
C MET A 62 -8.39 0.19 -16.37
N ALA A 63 -9.03 -0.30 -17.46
CA ALA A 63 -10.48 -0.26 -17.64
C ALA A 63 -11.13 -1.41 -16.85
N SER A 64 -11.09 -1.36 -15.52
CA SER A 64 -11.57 -2.41 -14.62
C SER A 64 -11.90 -1.82 -13.25
N ALA A 65 -12.56 -2.60 -12.38
CA ALA A 65 -12.82 -2.20 -10.99
C ALA A 65 -11.51 -1.82 -10.24
N ALA A 66 -10.43 -2.58 -10.45
CA ALA A 66 -9.13 -2.23 -9.89
C ALA A 66 -8.60 -0.88 -10.42
N GLY A 67 -8.92 -0.51 -11.66
CA GLY A 67 -8.61 0.82 -12.20
C GLY A 67 -9.48 1.94 -11.61
N ASP A 68 -10.69 1.65 -11.14
CA ASP A 68 -11.53 2.63 -10.42
C ASP A 68 -10.93 2.97 -9.05
N GLU A 69 -10.40 1.99 -8.32
CA GLU A 69 -9.65 2.21 -7.08
C GLU A 69 -8.41 3.09 -7.31
N GLU A 70 -7.69 2.85 -8.41
CA GLU A 70 -6.54 3.67 -8.79
C GLU A 70 -6.88 5.15 -8.98
N ARG A 71 -8.04 5.45 -9.58
CA ARG A 71 -8.49 6.84 -9.77
C ARG A 71 -8.73 7.57 -8.46
N ALA A 72 -9.26 6.88 -7.44
CA ALA A 72 -9.39 7.45 -6.08
C ALA A 72 -7.99 7.75 -5.49
N GLY A 73 -7.05 6.84 -5.65
CA GLY A 73 -5.65 7.02 -5.25
C GLY A 73 -4.98 8.22 -5.93
N PHE A 74 -5.24 8.47 -7.21
CA PHE A 74 -4.68 9.63 -7.94
C PHE A 74 -5.08 10.97 -7.31
N ALA A 75 -6.33 11.09 -6.88
CA ALA A 75 -6.82 12.30 -6.23
C ALA A 75 -6.10 12.56 -4.89
N LEU A 76 -5.89 11.52 -4.09
CA LEU A 76 -5.17 11.62 -2.83
C LEU A 76 -3.67 11.90 -3.05
N GLN A 77 -3.03 11.21 -3.99
CA GLN A 77 -1.62 11.44 -4.35
C GLN A 77 -1.39 12.91 -4.70
N ARG A 78 -2.29 13.50 -5.49
CA ARG A 78 -2.24 14.91 -5.87
C ARG A 78 -2.46 15.85 -4.69
N TRP A 79 -3.38 15.51 -3.77
CA TRP A 79 -3.66 16.32 -2.58
C TRP A 79 -2.47 16.38 -1.62
N TRP A 80 -1.68 15.32 -1.54
CA TRP A 80 -0.43 15.34 -0.77
C TRP A 80 0.62 16.28 -1.34
N ASP A 81 0.55 16.62 -2.62
CA ASP A 81 1.36 17.66 -3.27
C ASP A 81 2.87 17.51 -3.00
N GLY A 82 3.38 16.31 -3.22
CA GLY A 82 4.80 15.99 -3.02
C GLY A 82 5.27 15.89 -1.55
N ARG A 83 4.39 16.08 -0.57
CA ARG A 83 4.72 15.99 0.86
C ARG A 83 4.47 14.59 1.38
N GLY A 84 5.53 13.82 1.62
CA GLY A 84 5.48 12.41 2.00
C GLY A 84 5.19 11.45 0.86
N ALA A 85 4.74 11.94 -0.29
CA ALA A 85 4.42 11.17 -1.49
C ALA A 85 5.13 11.73 -2.73
N ALA A 86 5.25 10.92 -3.78
CA ALA A 86 5.76 11.36 -5.08
C ALA A 86 4.88 12.48 -5.65
N GLU A 87 5.51 13.49 -6.23
CA GLU A 87 4.83 14.64 -6.81
C GLU A 87 4.04 14.26 -8.06
N VAL A 88 2.85 14.86 -8.24
CA VAL A 88 2.01 14.72 -9.44
C VAL A 88 2.25 15.91 -10.34
N TYR A 89 2.92 15.72 -11.47
CA TYR A 89 3.20 16.78 -12.44
C TYR A 89 2.04 17.10 -13.36
N ARG A 90 1.28 16.07 -13.75
CA ARG A 90 0.07 16.18 -14.60
C ARG A 90 -0.93 15.10 -14.22
N HIS A 91 -2.20 15.38 -14.44
CA HIS A 91 -3.26 14.40 -14.23
C HIS A 91 -4.41 14.58 -15.22
N ASP A 92 -5.16 13.51 -15.39
CA ASP A 92 -6.42 13.43 -16.12
C ASP A 92 -7.31 12.42 -15.39
N ASP A 93 -8.53 12.16 -15.85
CA ASP A 93 -9.48 11.26 -15.19
C ASP A 93 -8.94 9.82 -15.00
N ASP A 94 -8.14 9.31 -15.94
CA ASP A 94 -7.61 7.95 -15.93
C ASP A 94 -6.08 7.88 -15.93
N ALA A 95 -5.38 9.00 -15.77
CA ALA A 95 -3.92 9.05 -15.86
C ALA A 95 -3.28 10.08 -14.94
N VAL A 96 -2.09 9.74 -14.44
CA VAL A 96 -1.20 10.69 -13.74
C VAL A 96 0.22 10.59 -14.27
N LEU A 97 0.91 11.72 -14.27
CA LEU A 97 2.34 11.83 -14.50
C LEU A 97 3.00 12.12 -13.15
N LEU A 98 3.74 11.17 -12.65
CA LEU A 98 4.36 11.20 -11.33
C LEU A 98 5.86 11.45 -11.42
N GLU A 99 6.42 12.07 -10.40
CA GLU A 99 7.84 12.03 -10.14
C GLU A 99 8.33 10.58 -10.13
N ARG A 100 9.46 10.31 -10.76
CA ARG A 100 10.02 8.95 -10.86
C ARG A 100 11.11 8.73 -9.83
N ALA A 101 10.96 7.72 -8.98
CA ALA A 101 12.00 7.24 -8.10
C ALA A 101 13.23 6.80 -8.90
N ARG A 102 14.41 7.30 -8.55
CA ARG A 102 15.69 6.99 -9.21
C ARG A 102 16.75 6.47 -8.26
N GLY A 103 16.49 6.52 -6.96
CA GLY A 103 17.36 5.95 -5.96
C GLY A 103 17.51 4.45 -6.13
N ARG A 104 18.63 3.92 -5.63
CA ARG A 104 18.98 2.50 -5.79
C ARG A 104 18.73 1.66 -4.55
N ARG A 105 18.36 2.31 -3.44
CA ARG A 105 18.07 1.60 -2.18
C ARG A 105 16.66 0.99 -2.24
N SER A 106 16.49 -0.15 -1.61
CA SER A 106 15.21 -0.87 -1.56
C SER A 106 14.92 -1.27 -0.12
N LEU A 107 13.76 -0.84 0.41
CA LEU A 107 13.29 -1.24 1.73
C LEU A 107 13.04 -2.75 1.79
N ALA A 108 12.53 -3.33 0.71
CA ALA A 108 12.35 -4.79 0.63
C ALA A 108 13.68 -5.54 0.71
N ALA A 109 14.71 -5.08 0.00
CA ALA A 109 16.04 -5.70 0.08
C ALA A 109 16.66 -5.56 1.48
N MET A 110 16.48 -4.42 2.15
CA MET A 110 16.92 -4.23 3.54
C MET A 110 16.19 -5.19 4.49
N SER A 111 14.89 -5.32 4.35
CA SER A 111 14.06 -6.17 5.21
C SER A 111 14.28 -7.67 4.97
N LEU A 112 14.60 -8.09 3.74
CA LEU A 112 14.90 -9.49 3.39
C LEU A 112 16.36 -9.87 3.62
N GLY A 113 17.22 -8.91 3.91
CA GLY A 113 18.63 -9.16 4.24
C GLY A 113 18.79 -9.92 5.57
N PRO A 114 20.01 -10.40 5.85
CA PRO A 114 20.29 -11.20 7.04
C PRO A 114 20.30 -10.39 8.35
N SER A 115 20.32 -9.06 8.27
CA SER A 115 20.46 -8.17 9.43
C SER A 115 19.07 -7.78 9.98
N ALA A 116 18.79 -8.16 11.23
CA ALA A 116 17.60 -7.70 11.94
C ALA A 116 17.58 -6.16 12.09
N ALA A 117 18.73 -5.54 12.24
CA ALA A 117 18.83 -4.08 12.35
C ALA A 117 18.44 -3.37 11.05
N ASP A 118 18.71 -3.97 9.87
CA ASP A 118 18.31 -3.41 8.59
C ASP A 118 16.80 -3.55 8.37
N ASP A 119 16.19 -4.68 8.81
CA ASP A 119 14.73 -4.85 8.82
C ASP A 119 14.06 -3.79 9.72
N ASP A 120 14.57 -3.59 10.94
CA ASP A 120 14.07 -2.56 11.85
C ASP A 120 14.28 -1.15 11.29
N HIS A 121 15.39 -0.91 10.58
CA HIS A 121 15.63 0.37 9.93
C HIS A 121 14.63 0.62 8.78
N ALA A 122 14.34 -0.38 7.96
CA ALA A 122 13.33 -0.30 6.90
C ALA A 122 11.94 0.04 7.48
N LEU A 123 11.55 -0.60 8.59
CA LEU A 123 10.27 -0.29 9.27
C LEU A 123 10.22 1.15 9.78
N ARG A 124 11.29 1.65 10.40
CA ARG A 124 11.33 3.06 10.85
C ARG A 124 11.23 4.04 9.67
N LEU A 125 11.75 3.67 8.49
CA LEU A 125 11.58 4.47 7.28
C LEU A 125 10.12 4.48 6.81
N LEU A 126 9.45 3.33 6.83
CA LEU A 126 8.02 3.22 6.53
C LEU A 126 7.18 4.04 7.52
N CYS A 127 7.43 3.93 8.83
CA CYS A 127 6.72 4.72 9.84
C CYS A 127 6.89 6.24 9.61
N ARG A 128 8.10 6.70 9.23
CA ARG A 128 8.31 8.11 8.88
C ARG A 128 7.54 8.54 7.64
N ALA A 129 7.43 7.67 6.63
CA ALA A 129 6.62 7.96 5.45
C ALA A 129 5.14 8.12 5.84
N VAL A 130 4.58 7.19 6.65
CA VAL A 130 3.20 7.31 7.17
C VAL A 130 3.01 8.60 7.95
N ALA A 131 3.89 8.91 8.91
CA ALA A 131 3.80 10.14 9.69
C ALA A 131 3.76 11.40 8.81
N SER A 132 4.58 11.45 7.74
CA SER A 132 4.58 12.57 6.81
C SER A 132 3.30 12.65 5.95
N LEU A 133 2.68 11.51 5.62
CA LEU A 133 1.39 11.48 4.90
C LEU A 133 0.24 11.97 5.79
N HIS A 134 0.27 11.66 7.09
CA HIS A 134 -0.76 12.03 8.07
C HIS A 134 -0.59 13.46 8.62
N GLU A 135 0.47 14.18 8.30
CA GLU A 135 0.61 15.58 8.70
C GLU A 135 -0.61 16.40 8.26
N PRO A 136 -1.20 17.23 9.13
CA PRO A 136 -2.33 18.09 8.79
C PRO A 136 -2.04 19.02 7.60
N ARG A 137 -3.04 19.23 6.76
CA ARG A 137 -2.96 20.12 5.59
C ARG A 137 -4.01 21.20 5.64
N ALA A 138 -3.71 22.36 5.08
CA ALA A 138 -4.61 23.51 5.06
C ALA A 138 -5.86 23.29 4.18
N SER A 139 -5.74 22.48 3.11
CA SER A 139 -6.88 22.15 2.23
C SER A 139 -7.56 20.86 2.68
N PRO A 140 -8.90 20.76 2.56
CA PRO A 140 -9.59 19.52 2.84
C PRO A 140 -9.14 18.41 1.87
N PRO A 141 -9.17 17.13 2.29
CA PRO A 141 -8.87 16.01 1.41
C PRO A 141 -9.94 15.87 0.31
N PRO A 142 -9.64 15.17 -0.80
CA PRO A 142 -10.64 14.79 -1.79
C PRO A 142 -11.66 13.81 -1.18
N ALA A 143 -12.68 13.44 -1.95
CA ALA A 143 -13.56 12.34 -1.57
C ALA A 143 -12.74 11.04 -1.45
N LEU A 144 -12.81 10.38 -0.30
CA LEU A 144 -12.08 9.17 0.05
C LEU A 144 -13.06 8.06 0.41
N VAL A 145 -12.62 6.81 0.28
CA VAL A 145 -13.41 5.64 0.63
C VAL A 145 -13.29 5.40 2.15
N PRO A 146 -14.40 5.41 2.92
CA PRO A 146 -14.35 5.09 4.34
C PRO A 146 -13.87 3.66 4.60
N LEU A 147 -13.12 3.46 5.70
CA LEU A 147 -12.59 2.12 6.05
C LEU A 147 -13.68 1.08 6.28
N ASP A 148 -14.84 1.44 6.80
CA ASP A 148 -15.98 0.52 6.96
C ASP A 148 -16.43 -0.06 5.61
N SER A 149 -16.53 0.80 4.59
CA SER A 149 -16.81 0.39 3.21
C SER A 149 -15.69 -0.48 2.63
N TRP A 150 -14.42 -0.18 2.97
CA TRP A 150 -13.26 -0.96 2.53
C TRP A 150 -13.24 -2.38 3.12
N PHE A 151 -13.69 -2.54 4.36
CA PHE A 151 -13.88 -3.83 5.02
C PHE A 151 -15.15 -4.56 4.59
N GLY A 152 -16.01 -3.96 3.76
CA GLY A 152 -17.30 -4.52 3.34
C GLY A 152 -17.21 -5.94 2.76
N GLY A 153 -16.17 -6.24 1.98
CA GLY A 153 -15.94 -7.58 1.45
C GLY A 153 -15.68 -8.63 2.53
N LEU A 154 -14.90 -8.29 3.57
CA LEU A 154 -14.68 -9.19 4.70
C LEU A 154 -16.00 -9.40 5.47
N PHE A 155 -16.73 -8.34 5.79
CA PHE A 155 -18.00 -8.44 6.54
C PHE A 155 -19.06 -9.27 5.79
N ALA A 156 -19.09 -9.18 4.45
CA ALA A 156 -20.03 -9.95 3.65
C ALA A 156 -19.76 -11.46 3.60
N HIS A 157 -18.51 -11.89 3.83
CA HIS A 157 -18.10 -13.29 3.67
C HIS A 157 -17.59 -13.96 4.94
N ALA A 158 -17.39 -13.22 6.04
CA ALA A 158 -16.76 -13.72 7.26
C ALA A 158 -17.49 -14.91 7.88
N ASP A 159 -18.83 -14.88 7.91
CA ASP A 159 -19.64 -15.97 8.48
C ASP A 159 -19.49 -17.27 7.66
N ASP A 160 -19.50 -17.17 6.35
CA ASP A 160 -19.36 -18.31 5.43
C ASP A 160 -17.93 -18.89 5.46
N LEU A 161 -16.92 -18.02 5.58
CA LEU A 161 -15.52 -18.42 5.60
C LEU A 161 -15.10 -18.93 7.00
N GLY A 162 -15.70 -18.40 8.08
CA GLY A 162 -15.45 -18.83 9.47
C GLY A 162 -14.04 -18.58 9.99
N GLY A 163 -13.71 -19.16 11.14
CA GLY A 163 -12.36 -19.23 11.68
C GLY A 163 -11.65 -17.89 11.84
N SER A 164 -10.49 -17.72 11.20
CA SER A 164 -9.68 -16.50 11.27
C SER A 164 -10.33 -15.31 10.53
N PHE A 165 -11.20 -15.55 9.55
CA PHE A 165 -11.95 -14.49 8.86
C PHE A 165 -12.98 -13.87 9.81
N LEU A 166 -13.77 -14.69 10.52
CA LEU A 166 -14.77 -14.22 11.48
C LEU A 166 -14.10 -13.43 12.61
N ARG A 167 -13.05 -13.97 13.20
CA ARG A 167 -12.27 -13.27 14.24
C ARG A 167 -11.72 -11.93 13.76
N GLY A 168 -11.21 -11.88 12.51
CA GLY A 168 -10.72 -10.65 11.90
C GLY A 168 -11.82 -9.63 11.64
N ALA A 169 -13.03 -10.09 11.25
CA ALA A 169 -14.21 -9.24 11.05
C ALA A 169 -14.69 -8.64 12.39
N ASP A 170 -14.77 -9.44 13.45
CA ASP A 170 -15.14 -8.97 14.79
C ASP A 170 -14.18 -7.86 15.26
N LEU A 171 -12.86 -8.12 15.16
CA LEU A 171 -11.84 -7.12 15.51
C LEU A 171 -11.90 -5.87 14.64
N ALA A 172 -12.16 -6.03 13.33
CA ALA A 172 -12.32 -4.88 12.44
C ALA A 172 -13.52 -4.02 12.84
N ALA A 173 -14.66 -4.64 13.16
CA ALA A 173 -15.85 -3.92 13.61
C ALA A 173 -15.58 -3.14 14.92
N GLU A 174 -14.94 -3.75 15.91
CA GLU A 174 -14.54 -3.07 17.15
C GLU A 174 -13.60 -1.89 16.87
N LEU A 175 -12.55 -2.08 16.06
CA LEU A 175 -11.57 -1.05 15.76
C LEU A 175 -12.16 0.12 14.97
N LEU A 176 -13.14 -0.14 14.09
CA LEU A 176 -13.85 0.87 13.34
C LEU A 176 -14.81 1.67 14.22
N ASP A 177 -15.46 1.03 15.20
CA ASP A 177 -16.33 1.72 16.19
C ASP A 177 -15.51 2.59 17.17
N GLU A 178 -14.27 2.20 17.47
CA GLU A 178 -13.34 2.94 18.33
C GLU A 178 -12.67 4.14 17.65
N GLN A 179 -12.79 4.33 16.33
CA GLN A 179 -12.11 5.44 15.66
C GLN A 179 -12.72 6.80 16.01
N VAL A 180 -11.87 7.75 16.40
CA VAL A 180 -12.33 9.08 16.88
C VAL A 180 -12.14 10.15 15.82
N GLU A 181 -10.97 10.22 15.20
CA GLU A 181 -10.60 11.25 14.23
C GLU A 181 -10.06 10.59 12.95
N PRO A 182 -10.92 10.29 11.97
CA PRO A 182 -10.48 9.65 10.73
C PRO A 182 -9.56 10.58 9.93
N VAL A 183 -8.46 10.03 9.41
CA VAL A 183 -7.47 10.73 8.59
C VAL A 183 -7.43 10.15 7.18
N PRO A 184 -6.96 10.93 6.18
CA PRO A 184 -6.64 10.38 4.86
C PRO A 184 -5.54 9.33 4.96
N LEU A 185 -5.83 8.11 4.48
CA LEU A 185 -4.95 6.97 4.56
C LEU A 185 -4.39 6.60 3.19
N HIS A 186 -3.16 6.18 3.17
CA HIS A 186 -2.59 5.53 2.00
C HIS A 186 -3.30 4.21 1.67
N GLY A 187 -3.56 3.41 2.70
CA GLY A 187 -4.32 2.16 2.60
C GLY A 187 -3.52 0.95 2.12
N ASP A 188 -2.28 1.16 1.63
CA ASP A 188 -1.43 0.08 1.11
C ASP A 188 0.07 0.37 1.36
N ILE A 189 0.42 0.83 2.56
CA ILE A 189 1.82 1.09 2.91
C ILE A 189 2.59 -0.22 3.10
N HIS A 190 3.58 -0.42 2.24
CA HIS A 190 4.52 -1.51 2.35
C HIS A 190 5.86 -1.18 1.65
N HIS A 191 6.84 -2.08 1.76
CA HIS A 191 8.21 -1.92 1.26
C HIS A 191 8.32 -1.65 -0.24
N GLY A 192 7.31 -1.98 -1.04
CA GLY A 192 7.24 -1.72 -2.47
C GLY A 192 6.56 -0.41 -2.85
N ASN A 193 5.81 0.21 -1.92
CA ASN A 193 5.07 1.45 -2.14
C ASN A 193 5.73 2.68 -1.48
N VAL A 194 6.90 2.51 -0.86
CA VAL A 194 7.76 3.61 -0.39
C VAL A 194 9.12 3.45 -1.04
N LEU A 195 9.43 4.36 -1.96
CA LEU A 195 10.59 4.26 -2.85
C LEU A 195 11.66 5.31 -2.53
N ASP A 196 12.88 5.05 -2.99
CA ASP A 196 14.02 5.95 -2.86
C ASP A 196 14.01 7.03 -3.96
N PHE A 197 13.76 8.27 -3.58
CA PHE A 197 13.80 9.45 -4.47
C PHE A 197 15.10 10.25 -4.31
N ASP A 198 16.20 9.57 -4.10
CA ASP A 198 17.53 10.18 -3.93
C ASP A 198 17.56 11.28 -2.85
N ARG A 199 17.73 12.55 -3.24
CA ARG A 199 17.83 13.69 -2.32
C ARG A 199 16.52 14.01 -1.61
N ARG A 200 15.37 13.62 -2.16
CA ARG A 200 14.05 13.80 -1.51
C ARG A 200 13.76 12.73 -0.46
N GLY A 201 14.61 11.68 -0.39
CA GLY A 201 14.46 10.60 0.57
C GLY A 201 13.44 9.56 0.14
N TRP A 202 12.72 9.00 1.10
CA TRP A 202 11.74 7.96 0.90
C TRP A 202 10.34 8.55 0.77
N LEU A 203 9.69 8.35 -0.37
CA LEU A 203 8.35 8.87 -0.64
C LEU A 203 7.39 7.75 -1.03
N ALA A 204 6.14 7.91 -0.61
CA ALA A 204 5.07 6.97 -0.93
C ALA A 204 4.56 7.15 -2.36
N ILE A 205 4.11 6.04 -2.94
CA ILE A 205 3.43 5.96 -4.23
C ILE A 205 2.23 5.02 -4.08
N ASP A 206 1.26 5.13 -4.97
CA ASP A 206 0.20 4.12 -5.15
C ASP A 206 -0.83 4.00 -4.01
N PRO A 207 -1.36 5.14 -3.49
CA PRO A 207 -2.36 5.10 -2.45
C PRO A 207 -3.71 4.56 -2.93
N LYS A 208 -4.51 4.01 -1.99
CA LYS A 208 -5.88 3.53 -2.24
C LYS A 208 -6.94 4.63 -2.05
N GLY A 209 -6.60 5.74 -1.43
CA GLY A 209 -7.54 6.83 -1.21
C GLY A 209 -8.59 6.52 -0.16
N LEU A 210 -8.17 6.08 1.02
CA LEU A 210 -9.05 5.70 2.12
C LEU A 210 -9.17 6.81 3.18
N LEU A 211 -10.21 6.71 4.02
CA LEU A 211 -10.43 7.57 5.18
C LEU A 211 -10.71 6.70 6.40
N GLY A 212 -9.96 6.87 7.48
CA GLY A 212 -10.18 6.08 8.69
C GLY A 212 -9.11 6.25 9.76
N ALA A 213 -9.01 5.26 10.65
CA ALA A 213 -8.07 5.25 11.76
C ALA A 213 -6.61 5.22 11.26
N ALA A 214 -5.79 6.14 11.75
CA ALA A 214 -4.39 6.32 11.34
C ALA A 214 -3.56 5.03 11.47
N GLU A 215 -3.86 4.20 12.46
CA GLU A 215 -3.15 2.96 12.75
C GLU A 215 -3.29 1.89 11.65
N PHE A 216 -4.33 1.99 10.82
CA PHE A 216 -4.53 1.06 9.70
C PHE A 216 -3.36 1.06 8.72
N ASP A 217 -2.75 2.23 8.45
CA ASP A 217 -1.61 2.34 7.53
C ASP A 217 -0.36 1.60 8.01
N TYR A 218 -0.29 1.20 9.29
CA TYR A 218 0.83 0.44 9.83
C TYR A 218 0.66 -1.09 9.74
N ALA A 219 -0.55 -1.59 9.48
CA ALA A 219 -0.82 -3.03 9.48
C ALA A 219 -0.13 -3.76 8.31
N ASN A 220 -0.28 -3.24 7.09
CA ASN A 220 0.25 -3.89 5.90
C ASN A 220 1.78 -3.98 5.88
N MET A 221 2.51 -3.00 6.42
CA MET A 221 3.97 -3.07 6.47
C MET A 221 4.48 -4.24 7.32
N LEU A 222 3.72 -4.67 8.34
CA LEU A 222 4.04 -5.84 9.17
C LEU A 222 3.89 -7.16 8.41
N CYS A 223 3.04 -7.20 7.37
CA CYS A 223 2.78 -8.37 6.54
C CYS A 223 3.73 -8.51 5.34
N ASN A 224 4.58 -7.52 5.12
CA ASN A 224 5.48 -7.40 3.96
C ASN A 224 6.97 -7.33 4.39
N PRO A 225 7.94 -7.56 3.49
CA PRO A 225 7.80 -7.85 2.08
C PRO A 225 7.62 -9.34 1.75
N SER A 226 7.63 -10.23 2.72
CA SER A 226 7.48 -11.68 2.55
C SER A 226 6.52 -12.23 3.60
N ARG A 227 5.40 -12.84 3.14
CA ARG A 227 4.41 -13.45 4.03
C ARG A 227 5.02 -14.55 4.90
N ALA A 228 5.90 -15.39 4.33
CA ALA A 228 6.57 -16.45 5.07
C ALA A 228 7.41 -15.91 6.24
N HIS A 229 8.14 -14.80 6.01
CA HIS A 229 8.91 -14.15 7.08
C HIS A 229 8.00 -13.40 8.06
N ALA A 230 6.88 -12.84 7.62
CA ALA A 230 5.94 -12.12 8.47
C ALA A 230 5.17 -13.06 9.41
N ALA A 231 4.96 -14.33 9.01
CA ALA A 231 4.33 -15.35 9.82
C ALA A 231 5.25 -15.94 10.92
N ASP A 232 6.56 -15.65 10.88
CA ASP A 232 7.48 -16.00 11.97
C ASP A 232 7.16 -15.17 13.21
N GLN A 233 6.71 -15.83 14.29
CA GLN A 233 6.21 -15.17 15.49
C GLN A 233 7.28 -14.33 16.20
N GLN A 234 8.53 -14.78 16.25
CA GLN A 234 9.61 -14.05 16.91
C GLN A 234 9.95 -12.78 16.12
N ARG A 235 10.03 -12.89 14.78
CA ARG A 235 10.26 -11.76 13.90
C ARG A 235 9.10 -10.78 13.97
N LEU A 236 7.85 -11.23 13.91
CA LEU A 236 6.67 -10.37 13.99
C LEU A 236 6.64 -9.60 15.32
N ARG A 237 6.90 -10.26 16.46
CA ARG A 237 6.98 -9.61 17.78
C ARG A 237 8.00 -8.46 17.79
N ARG A 238 9.22 -8.69 17.26
CA ARG A 238 10.24 -7.64 17.14
C ARG A 238 9.78 -6.49 16.26
N ARG A 239 9.17 -6.80 15.10
CA ARG A 239 8.70 -5.80 14.14
C ARG A 239 7.58 -4.94 14.71
N VAL A 240 6.62 -5.54 15.40
CA VAL A 240 5.56 -4.82 16.12
C VAL A 240 6.14 -3.86 17.17
N GLN A 241 7.11 -4.31 17.95
CA GLN A 241 7.81 -3.45 18.92
C GLN A 241 8.53 -2.28 18.23
N THR A 242 9.21 -2.54 17.10
CA THR A 242 9.89 -1.49 16.32
C THR A 242 8.90 -0.46 15.79
N VAL A 243 7.75 -0.91 15.26
CA VAL A 243 6.70 -0.01 14.75
C VAL A 243 6.04 0.75 15.91
N SER A 244 5.71 0.10 17.02
CA SER A 244 5.13 0.72 18.21
C SER A 244 5.99 1.86 18.73
N LEU A 245 7.30 1.62 18.88
CA LEU A 245 8.26 2.66 19.31
C LEU A 245 8.41 3.83 18.31
N ALA A 246 8.22 3.56 17.02
CA ALA A 246 8.37 4.58 15.97
C ALA A 246 7.10 5.37 15.69
N SER A 247 5.92 4.81 15.97
CA SER A 247 4.61 5.42 15.71
C SER A 247 3.88 5.88 16.97
N GLU A 248 4.40 5.51 18.16
CA GLU A 248 3.75 5.74 19.47
C GLU A 248 2.38 5.05 19.62
N ILE A 249 2.12 4.00 18.79
CA ILE A 249 0.90 3.19 18.86
C ILE A 249 1.18 1.96 19.74
N GLU A 250 0.26 1.64 20.64
CA GLU A 250 0.36 0.48 21.51
C GLU A 250 0.48 -0.84 20.70
N THR A 251 1.32 -1.76 21.19
CA THR A 251 1.58 -3.05 20.51
C THR A 251 0.32 -3.84 20.26
N ASP A 252 -0.60 -3.87 21.23
CA ASP A 252 -1.88 -4.61 21.14
C ASP A 252 -2.76 -4.04 20.04
N ARG A 253 -2.80 -2.71 19.90
CA ARG A 253 -3.56 -2.04 18.84
C ARG A 253 -3.00 -2.34 17.45
N LEU A 254 -1.68 -2.36 17.30
CA LEU A 254 -1.01 -2.77 16.05
C LEU A 254 -1.30 -4.24 15.70
N LEU A 255 -1.29 -5.13 16.69
CA LEU A 255 -1.61 -6.54 16.50
C LEU A 255 -3.08 -6.73 16.09
N ARG A 256 -4.02 -6.05 16.75
CA ARG A 256 -5.45 -6.08 16.39
C ARG A 256 -5.68 -5.62 14.94
N TRP A 257 -5.08 -4.50 14.53
CA TRP A 257 -5.13 -4.03 13.14
C TRP A 257 -4.46 -5.01 12.16
N THR A 258 -3.35 -5.66 12.55
CA THR A 258 -2.70 -6.69 11.73
C THR A 258 -3.61 -7.89 11.51
N ILE A 259 -4.33 -8.37 12.56
CA ILE A 259 -5.30 -9.47 12.47
C ILE A 259 -6.45 -9.07 11.53
N ALA A 260 -7.04 -7.90 11.72
CA ALA A 260 -8.13 -7.39 10.89
C ALA A 260 -7.69 -7.24 9.42
N TRP A 261 -6.52 -6.64 9.18
CA TRP A 261 -5.98 -6.45 7.83
C TRP A 261 -5.68 -7.78 7.13
N THR A 262 -5.12 -8.77 7.84
CA THR A 262 -4.82 -10.09 7.25
C THR A 262 -6.09 -10.85 6.88
N ALA A 263 -7.16 -10.76 7.67
CA ALA A 263 -8.45 -11.34 7.33
C ALA A 263 -9.05 -10.66 6.09
N LEU A 264 -9.02 -9.32 6.01
CA LEU A 264 -9.47 -8.59 4.83
C LEU A 264 -8.67 -8.99 3.58
N SER A 265 -7.33 -8.99 3.65
CA SER A 265 -6.47 -9.35 2.53
C SER A 265 -6.66 -10.81 2.09
N ALA A 266 -6.82 -11.72 3.06
CA ALA A 266 -7.11 -13.12 2.76
C ALA A 266 -8.48 -13.33 2.12
N THR A 267 -9.48 -12.48 2.42
CA THR A 267 -10.80 -12.53 1.79
C THR A 267 -10.69 -12.25 0.30
N TRP A 268 -9.89 -11.28 -0.13
CA TRP A 268 -9.67 -11.02 -1.56
C TRP A 268 -9.10 -12.25 -2.28
N PHE A 269 -8.07 -12.92 -1.71
CA PHE A 269 -7.53 -14.15 -2.28
C PHE A 269 -8.54 -15.32 -2.25
N ALA A 270 -9.32 -15.41 -1.18
CA ALA A 270 -10.30 -16.48 -1.03
C ALA A 270 -11.46 -16.34 -2.02
N THR A 271 -11.89 -15.13 -2.34
CA THR A 271 -12.95 -14.86 -3.34
C THR A 271 -12.45 -15.02 -4.77
N ASP A 272 -11.21 -14.67 -5.06
CA ASP A 272 -10.65 -14.74 -6.41
C ASP A 272 -10.16 -16.16 -6.76
N ASP A 273 -9.44 -16.83 -5.84
CA ASP A 273 -8.70 -18.06 -6.08
C ASP A 273 -9.15 -19.24 -5.19
N GLY A 274 -10.14 -19.03 -4.31
CA GLY A 274 -10.65 -20.00 -3.33
C GLY A 274 -9.95 -19.94 -1.97
N ILE A 275 -10.69 -20.34 -0.93
CA ILE A 275 -10.27 -20.28 0.50
C ILE A 275 -8.96 -21.04 0.78
N GLY A 276 -8.65 -22.07 0.00
CA GLY A 276 -7.42 -22.86 0.11
C GLY A 276 -6.26 -22.35 -0.71
N SER A 277 -6.36 -21.18 -1.36
CA SER A 277 -5.26 -20.62 -2.14
C SER A 277 -4.03 -20.39 -1.27
N ALA A 278 -2.84 -20.58 -1.85
CA ALA A 278 -1.58 -20.43 -1.12
C ALA A 278 -1.43 -19.02 -0.51
N ASP A 279 -1.93 -18.01 -1.21
CA ASP A 279 -1.88 -16.62 -0.77
C ASP A 279 -2.84 -16.34 0.40
N ALA A 280 -4.08 -16.87 0.36
CA ALA A 280 -5.02 -16.76 1.48
C ALA A 280 -4.46 -17.44 2.74
N VAL A 281 -3.99 -18.69 2.61
CA VAL A 281 -3.40 -19.45 3.72
C VAL A 281 -2.17 -18.75 4.32
N ALA A 282 -1.24 -18.28 3.47
CA ALA A 282 -0.05 -17.59 3.94
C ALA A 282 -0.37 -16.25 4.62
N THR A 283 -1.41 -15.55 4.15
CA THR A 283 -1.84 -14.28 4.76
C THR A 283 -2.50 -14.53 6.13
N LEU A 284 -3.37 -15.52 6.25
CA LEU A 284 -3.98 -15.88 7.53
C LEU A 284 -2.95 -16.37 8.56
N ALA A 285 -1.88 -17.06 8.14
CA ALA A 285 -0.82 -17.49 9.04
C ALA A 285 -0.16 -16.30 9.77
N ILE A 286 -0.10 -15.12 9.17
CA ILE A 286 0.40 -13.89 9.81
C ILE A 286 -0.61 -13.44 10.90
N GLY A 287 -1.89 -13.40 10.59
CA GLY A 287 -2.96 -13.07 11.55
C GLY A 287 -2.98 -14.02 12.74
N ASP A 288 -2.76 -15.32 12.50
CA ASP A 288 -2.68 -16.33 13.56
C ASP A 288 -1.41 -16.14 14.41
N ALA A 289 -0.28 -15.73 13.81
CA ALA A 289 0.92 -15.37 14.58
C ALA A 289 0.68 -14.13 15.44
N ALA A 290 0.02 -13.11 14.89
CA ALA A 290 -0.36 -11.89 15.62
C ALA A 290 -1.32 -12.20 16.78
N THR A 291 -2.30 -13.08 16.56
CA THR A 291 -3.23 -13.55 17.60
C THR A 291 -2.49 -14.23 18.76
N ARG A 292 -1.54 -15.12 18.46
CA ARG A 292 -0.72 -15.77 19.51
C ARG A 292 0.09 -14.75 20.31
N ILE A 293 0.70 -13.76 19.64
CA ILE A 293 1.46 -12.71 20.33
C ILE A 293 0.56 -11.89 21.26
N LEU A 294 -0.64 -11.53 20.80
CA LEU A 294 -1.61 -10.76 21.57
C LEU A 294 -2.06 -11.53 22.84
N LEU A 295 -2.35 -12.82 22.70
CA LEU A 295 -2.74 -13.68 23.83
C LEU A 295 -1.59 -13.89 24.83
N ASP A 296 -0.35 -14.07 24.37
CA ASP A 296 0.83 -14.22 25.22
C ASP A 296 1.16 -12.94 26.02
N GLY A 297 0.83 -11.75 25.49
CA GLY A 297 1.05 -10.47 26.16
C GLY A 297 -0.02 -10.09 27.16
N SER A 298 -1.20 -10.72 27.11
CA SER A 298 -2.34 -10.50 28.01
C SER A 298 -2.29 -11.36 29.29
N ALA A 299 -1.27 -12.20 29.44
CA ALA A 299 -1.02 -13.07 30.61
C ALA A 299 0.10 -12.50 31.48
#